data_79501a22eca1c05ec3db3fa642f94ec9
#
_entry.id   79501a22eca1c05ec3db3fa642f94ec9
#
_cell.length_a   1.000
_cell.length_b   1.000
_cell.length_c   1.000
_cell.angle_alpha   90.00
_cell.angle_beta   90.00
_cell.angle_gamma   90.00
#
_symmetry.space_group_name_H-M   'P 1'
#
loop_
_entity.id
_entity.type
_entity.pdbx_description
1 polymer ?
#
loop_
_entity_poly.entity_id
_entity_poly.type
_entity_poly.pdbx_seq_one_letter_code
_entity_poly.pdbx_strand_id
1 'polypeptide(L)'
;MKLNFSILMLFLAVSISAQPKITFDRTQHDFGKVNEGDGAVSCDFTFTNTGSTPLIIQHVGASCGCTTPEWPKQPIRPGETGFIKVSYDVKGRAGAIDKTITVLSNSPSSPDNLRITGEVVPLERHPVEAFRHTAGTIRLNEMHVAFDRMYSYEKPSLVITAYNPGPDAAKISFIDLPAHIKTEVTPATIKKGEKASIKVTYDAVRKNEWGFVTDRISMILNDNKTKDYKLTVTATIEEDFSQWTTAQLQNAPSVSVDQQVIEMGAIKKDEKKSVNVKLTNNGKSKLLIRRVDSASQLVTVDAPKEINAGASAEMTITFDSTDQIGEQSKAITLVTNDPKNARITLRLKADVTE
;
A
#
# COMPACT_ATOMS: atom_id res chain seq x y z
N MET A 1 43.31 -83.42 -14.00
CA MET A 1 42.34 -82.56 -13.36
C MET A 1 42.58 -81.14 -13.79
N LYS A 2 41.81 -80.62 -14.80
CA LYS A 2 42.03 -79.28 -15.39
C LYS A 2 40.94 -78.38 -14.81
N LEU A 3 41.38 -77.39 -14.04
CA LEU A 3 40.49 -76.40 -13.41
C LEU A 3 40.28 -75.25 -14.37
N ASN A 4 39.07 -75.13 -14.93
CA ASN A 4 38.69 -74.00 -15.78
C ASN A 4 38.27 -72.86 -14.90
N PHE A 5 39.02 -71.75 -14.89
CA PHE A 5 38.70 -70.48 -14.22
C PHE A 5 37.91 -69.60 -15.17
N SER A 6 36.60 -69.57 -14.99
CA SER A 6 35.68 -68.71 -15.78
C SER A 6 35.67 -67.32 -15.11
N ILE A 7 36.32 -66.34 -15.76
CA ILE A 7 36.31 -64.94 -15.33
C ILE A 7 34.95 -64.34 -15.74
N LEU A 8 34.04 -64.14 -14.78
CA LEU A 8 32.80 -63.40 -14.95
C LEU A 8 33.09 -61.90 -14.92
N MET A 9 33.13 -61.28 -16.12
CA MET A 9 33.28 -59.81 -16.24
C MET A 9 31.96 -59.13 -15.93
N LEU A 10 31.85 -58.52 -14.75
CA LEU A 10 30.71 -57.74 -14.30
C LEU A 10 30.75 -56.37 -14.99
N PHE A 11 29.93 -56.19 -16.05
CA PHE A 11 29.69 -54.88 -16.67
C PHE A 11 28.85 -54.03 -15.71
N LEU A 12 29.48 -53.08 -15.01
CA LEU A 12 28.81 -52.04 -14.27
C LEU A 12 28.20 -51.05 -15.26
N ALA A 13 26.92 -51.23 -15.59
CA ALA A 13 26.18 -50.27 -16.41
C ALA A 13 26.01 -48.97 -15.61
N VAL A 14 26.86 -47.99 -15.88
CA VAL A 14 26.67 -46.62 -15.40
C VAL A 14 25.48 -46.04 -16.15
N SER A 15 24.34 -46.00 -15.50
CA SER A 15 23.16 -45.31 -16.02
C SER A 15 23.44 -43.80 -16.03
N ILE A 16 23.90 -43.28 -17.17
CA ILE A 16 23.96 -41.83 -17.39
C ILE A 16 22.53 -41.38 -17.53
N SER A 17 21.99 -40.77 -16.48
CA SER A 17 20.66 -40.16 -16.49
C SER A 17 20.68 -39.00 -17.50
N ALA A 18 19.97 -39.20 -18.59
CA ALA A 18 19.83 -38.16 -19.63
C ALA A 18 18.90 -37.07 -19.06
N GLN A 19 19.46 -35.92 -18.74
CA GLN A 19 18.73 -34.79 -18.14
C GLN A 19 19.02 -33.48 -18.87
N PRO A 20 18.06 -32.56 -18.94
CA PRO A 20 18.32 -31.21 -19.42
C PRO A 20 19.13 -30.47 -18.39
N LYS A 21 20.00 -29.55 -18.80
CA LYS A 21 20.77 -28.71 -17.90
C LYS A 21 20.90 -27.30 -18.45
N ILE A 22 20.37 -26.35 -17.72
CA ILE A 22 20.54 -24.93 -18.05
C ILE A 22 21.88 -24.45 -17.49
N THR A 23 22.65 -23.74 -18.31
CA THR A 23 23.89 -23.09 -17.89
C THR A 23 23.90 -21.67 -18.41
N PHE A 24 23.82 -20.71 -17.52
CA PHE A 24 23.85 -19.28 -17.83
C PHE A 24 25.29 -18.79 -18.01
N ASP A 25 25.54 -17.92 -18.99
CA ASP A 25 26.84 -17.26 -19.18
C ASP A 25 27.11 -16.29 -18.03
N ARG A 26 26.03 -15.65 -17.54
CA ARG A 26 26.02 -14.81 -16.34
C ARG A 26 24.67 -14.89 -15.64
N THR A 27 24.65 -14.78 -14.34
CA THR A 27 23.42 -14.77 -13.53
C THR A 27 23.11 -13.39 -12.94
N GLN A 28 23.99 -12.41 -13.16
CA GLN A 28 23.81 -11.03 -12.70
C GLN A 28 24.11 -10.03 -13.81
N HIS A 29 23.38 -8.93 -13.81
CA HIS A 29 23.62 -7.79 -14.68
C HIS A 29 23.47 -6.49 -13.88
N ASP A 30 24.48 -5.62 -14.01
CA ASP A 30 24.45 -4.27 -13.46
C ASP A 30 24.22 -3.26 -14.57
N PHE A 31 23.14 -2.51 -14.50
CA PHE A 31 22.85 -1.41 -15.42
C PHE A 31 23.68 -0.17 -15.13
N GLY A 32 24.42 -0.14 -13.99
CA GLY A 32 25.09 1.07 -13.54
C GLY A 32 24.12 2.19 -13.22
N LYS A 33 24.50 3.43 -13.58
CA LYS A 33 23.62 4.60 -13.45
C LYS A 33 22.80 4.77 -14.72
N VAL A 34 21.48 4.77 -14.58
CA VAL A 34 20.50 4.98 -15.65
C VAL A 34 19.63 6.18 -15.30
N ASN A 35 19.30 7.06 -16.27
CA ASN A 35 18.47 8.20 -15.97
C ASN A 35 16.98 7.83 -16.00
N GLU A 36 16.20 8.37 -15.09
CA GLU A 36 14.74 8.17 -15.03
C GLU A 36 14.04 8.51 -16.35
N GLY A 37 14.62 9.45 -17.13
CA GLY A 37 14.10 9.90 -18.42
C GLY A 37 14.39 8.98 -19.60
N ASP A 38 15.29 8.01 -19.47
CA ASP A 38 15.75 7.16 -20.58
C ASP A 38 14.71 6.07 -20.97
N GLY A 39 13.65 5.91 -20.17
CA GLY A 39 12.64 4.88 -20.37
C GLY A 39 13.09 3.51 -19.84
N ALA A 40 12.49 2.43 -20.36
CA ALA A 40 12.82 1.08 -19.90
C ALA A 40 14.22 0.67 -20.35
N VAL A 41 15.04 0.15 -19.44
CA VAL A 41 16.34 -0.46 -19.73
C VAL A 41 16.19 -1.98 -19.82
N SER A 42 17.01 -2.65 -20.65
CA SER A 42 16.91 -4.08 -20.81
C SER A 42 18.25 -4.76 -20.94
N CYS A 43 18.32 -6.03 -20.53
CA CYS A 43 19.48 -6.90 -20.74
C CYS A 43 19.03 -8.31 -21.08
N ASP A 44 19.93 -9.05 -21.72
CA ASP A 44 19.74 -10.46 -22.05
C ASP A 44 20.62 -11.33 -21.15
N PHE A 45 20.03 -12.37 -20.57
CA PHE A 45 20.73 -13.46 -19.91
C PHE A 45 20.77 -14.64 -20.86
N THR A 46 21.91 -14.83 -21.52
CA THR A 46 22.16 -15.95 -22.43
C THR A 46 22.41 -17.21 -21.62
N PHE A 47 21.87 -18.31 -22.10
CA PHE A 47 22.10 -19.62 -21.51
C PHE A 47 22.22 -20.68 -22.60
N THR A 48 22.87 -21.79 -22.25
CA THR A 48 23.03 -22.98 -23.12
C THR A 48 22.40 -24.18 -22.44
N ASN A 49 21.71 -25.00 -23.21
CA ASN A 49 21.35 -26.35 -22.77
C ASN A 49 22.58 -27.27 -22.84
N THR A 50 23.30 -27.39 -21.72
CA THR A 50 24.48 -28.27 -21.61
C THR A 50 24.12 -29.71 -21.23
N GLY A 51 22.81 -30.01 -21.13
CA GLY A 51 22.31 -31.35 -20.88
C GLY A 51 22.22 -32.19 -22.12
N SER A 52 21.68 -33.40 -21.99
CA SER A 52 21.53 -34.38 -23.08
C SER A 52 20.11 -34.53 -23.60
N THR A 53 19.14 -33.83 -23.02
CA THR A 53 17.72 -33.80 -23.42
C THR A 53 17.21 -32.38 -23.58
N PRO A 54 16.09 -32.16 -24.28
CA PRO A 54 15.52 -30.84 -24.52
C PRO A 54 15.21 -30.11 -23.21
N LEU A 55 15.66 -28.85 -23.12
CA LEU A 55 15.39 -27.93 -22.00
C LEU A 55 14.13 -27.13 -22.31
N ILE A 56 13.21 -27.07 -21.36
CA ILE A 56 11.95 -26.29 -21.44
C ILE A 56 11.93 -25.26 -20.33
N ILE A 57 11.84 -23.99 -20.70
CA ILE A 57 11.58 -22.91 -19.75
C ILE A 57 10.06 -22.84 -19.53
N GLN A 58 9.62 -23.22 -18.34
CA GLN A 58 8.21 -23.32 -17.98
C GLN A 58 7.63 -21.95 -17.62
N HIS A 59 8.37 -21.18 -16.81
CA HIS A 59 7.95 -19.86 -16.37
C HIS A 59 9.16 -19.00 -15.99
N VAL A 60 9.03 -17.68 -16.21
CA VAL A 60 9.98 -16.70 -15.70
C VAL A 60 9.20 -15.61 -15.00
N GLY A 61 9.44 -15.44 -13.71
CA GLY A 61 8.79 -14.46 -12.87
C GLY A 61 9.78 -13.42 -12.34
N ALA A 62 9.32 -12.19 -12.15
CA ALA A 62 10.10 -11.13 -11.52
C ALA A 62 9.53 -10.77 -10.15
N SER A 63 10.37 -10.26 -9.23
CA SER A 63 9.99 -9.87 -7.88
C SER A 63 9.08 -8.63 -7.81
N CYS A 64 8.86 -7.92 -8.93
CA CYS A 64 7.92 -6.79 -9.02
C CYS A 64 7.34 -6.65 -10.43
N GLY A 65 6.18 -5.97 -10.55
CA GLY A 65 5.58 -5.63 -11.84
C GLY A 65 6.35 -4.59 -12.68
N CYS A 66 7.42 -4.00 -12.12
CA CYS A 66 8.34 -3.08 -12.80
C CYS A 66 9.37 -3.80 -13.68
N THR A 67 9.45 -5.12 -13.62
CA THR A 67 10.38 -5.96 -14.36
C THR A 67 9.59 -6.95 -15.20
N THR A 68 9.78 -6.91 -16.51
CA THR A 68 9.08 -7.77 -17.47
C THR A 68 10.07 -8.70 -18.13
N PRO A 69 10.00 -10.03 -17.87
CA PRO A 69 10.84 -11.00 -18.54
C PRO A 69 10.17 -11.56 -19.81
N GLU A 70 11.00 -11.80 -20.83
CA GLU A 70 10.63 -12.52 -22.05
C GLU A 70 11.57 -13.70 -22.23
N TRP A 71 11.05 -14.87 -22.68
CA TRP A 71 11.83 -16.09 -22.80
C TRP A 71 11.32 -17.00 -23.94
N PRO A 72 12.18 -17.92 -24.47
CA PRO A 72 11.80 -18.88 -25.49
C PRO A 72 10.67 -19.79 -25.00
N LYS A 73 9.65 -19.98 -25.83
CA LYS A 73 8.51 -20.89 -25.56
C LYS A 73 8.68 -22.27 -26.14
N GLN A 74 9.65 -22.45 -27.06
CA GLN A 74 9.98 -23.73 -27.70
C GLN A 74 11.07 -24.45 -26.89
N PRO A 75 11.08 -25.80 -26.90
CA PRO A 75 12.15 -26.57 -26.29
C PRO A 75 13.50 -26.28 -26.94
N ILE A 76 14.55 -26.12 -26.13
CA ILE A 76 15.92 -25.83 -26.56
C ILE A 76 16.69 -27.14 -26.56
N ARG A 77 17.22 -27.52 -27.73
CA ARG A 77 17.92 -28.79 -27.92
C ARG A 77 19.26 -28.81 -27.18
N PRO A 78 19.81 -30.00 -26.91
CA PRO A 78 21.18 -30.13 -26.40
C PRO A 78 22.19 -29.35 -27.25
N GLY A 79 23.00 -28.53 -26.58
CA GLY A 79 24.00 -27.66 -27.23
C GLY A 79 23.47 -26.36 -27.81
N GLU A 80 22.15 -26.16 -27.91
CA GLU A 80 21.58 -24.90 -28.38
C GLU A 80 21.56 -23.83 -27.26
N THR A 81 21.62 -22.57 -27.67
CA THR A 81 21.56 -21.40 -26.80
C THR A 81 20.18 -20.77 -26.87
N GLY A 82 19.76 -20.17 -25.75
CA GLY A 82 18.60 -19.32 -25.63
C GLY A 82 18.95 -18.05 -24.83
N PHE A 83 18.00 -17.16 -24.71
CA PHE A 83 18.16 -15.97 -23.86
C PHE A 83 16.87 -15.66 -23.09
N ILE A 84 17.03 -15.06 -21.91
CA ILE A 84 15.95 -14.44 -21.15
C ILE A 84 16.20 -12.94 -21.19
N LYS A 85 15.35 -12.21 -21.91
CA LYS A 85 15.37 -10.75 -21.93
C LYS A 85 14.63 -10.22 -20.71
N VAL A 86 15.26 -9.32 -19.98
CA VAL A 86 14.70 -8.68 -18.80
C VAL A 86 14.65 -7.18 -19.05
N SER A 87 13.45 -6.60 -18.99
CA SER A 87 13.22 -5.17 -19.13
C SER A 87 12.79 -4.59 -17.80
N TYR A 88 13.42 -3.49 -17.38
CA TYR A 88 13.11 -2.76 -16.15
C TYR A 88 12.66 -1.34 -16.47
N ASP A 89 11.44 -0.98 -16.04
CA ASP A 89 10.91 0.37 -16.20
C ASP A 89 11.45 1.29 -15.10
N VAL A 90 12.25 2.28 -15.47
CA VAL A 90 12.90 3.23 -14.56
C VAL A 90 12.02 4.43 -14.19
N LYS A 91 10.90 4.65 -14.88
CA LYS A 91 10.05 5.83 -14.72
C LYS A 91 9.40 5.86 -13.34
N GLY A 92 9.63 6.93 -12.59
CA GLY A 92 9.11 7.11 -11.23
C GLY A 92 9.77 6.21 -10.17
N ARG A 93 11.00 5.69 -10.45
CA ARG A 93 11.69 4.73 -9.59
C ARG A 93 13.13 5.11 -9.27
N ALA A 94 13.34 6.38 -8.94
CA ALA A 94 14.66 6.88 -8.52
C ALA A 94 15.23 6.06 -7.35
N GLY A 95 16.55 5.82 -7.38
CA GLY A 95 17.28 5.06 -6.36
C GLY A 95 17.75 3.69 -6.84
N ALA A 96 18.10 2.80 -5.91
CA ALA A 96 18.74 1.52 -6.22
C ALA A 96 17.81 0.55 -6.95
N ILE A 97 18.35 -0.09 -7.99
CA ILE A 97 17.75 -1.26 -8.67
C ILE A 97 18.34 -2.50 -8.01
N ASP A 98 17.48 -3.36 -7.48
CA ASP A 98 17.84 -4.69 -7.00
C ASP A 98 16.62 -5.59 -7.15
N LYS A 99 16.62 -6.40 -8.23
CA LYS A 99 15.50 -7.27 -8.57
C LYS A 99 15.97 -8.68 -8.88
N THR A 100 15.20 -9.64 -8.39
CA THR A 100 15.42 -11.07 -8.68
C THR A 100 14.41 -11.53 -9.72
N ILE A 101 14.90 -12.32 -10.67
CA ILE A 101 14.13 -12.99 -11.71
C ILE A 101 14.28 -14.49 -11.49
N THR A 102 13.17 -15.17 -11.23
CA THR A 102 13.14 -16.62 -11.00
C THR A 102 12.78 -17.35 -12.27
N VAL A 103 13.63 -18.28 -12.67
CA VAL A 103 13.49 -19.10 -13.88
C VAL A 103 13.09 -20.52 -13.48
N LEU A 104 11.90 -20.94 -13.86
CA LEU A 104 11.43 -22.33 -13.70
C LEU A 104 11.62 -23.08 -14.99
N SER A 105 12.33 -24.20 -14.93
CA SER A 105 12.59 -25.08 -16.07
C SER A 105 12.45 -26.56 -15.69
N ASN A 106 12.60 -27.45 -16.63
CA ASN A 106 12.71 -28.90 -16.39
C ASN A 106 14.14 -29.35 -16.04
N SER A 107 15.07 -28.40 -15.83
CA SER A 107 16.44 -28.70 -15.34
C SER A 107 16.41 -29.12 -13.88
N PRO A 108 17.27 -30.05 -13.42
CA PRO A 108 17.39 -30.38 -12.00
C PRO A 108 17.84 -29.22 -11.08
N SER A 109 18.44 -28.17 -11.65
CA SER A 109 18.81 -26.95 -10.92
C SER A 109 17.64 -26.00 -10.66
N SER A 110 16.48 -26.25 -11.28
CA SER A 110 15.32 -25.36 -11.15
C SER A 110 14.76 -25.30 -9.71
N PRO A 111 14.44 -24.08 -9.19
CA PRO A 111 14.50 -22.78 -9.85
C PRO A 111 15.88 -22.16 -9.88
N ASP A 112 16.23 -21.52 -11.02
CA ASP A 112 17.43 -20.70 -11.13
C ASP A 112 17.08 -19.23 -10.91
N ASN A 113 17.96 -18.45 -10.26
CA ASN A 113 17.75 -17.05 -9.97
C ASN A 113 18.75 -16.16 -10.73
N LEU A 114 18.19 -15.18 -11.45
CA LEU A 114 18.95 -14.10 -12.08
C LEU A 114 18.72 -12.81 -11.29
N ARG A 115 19.68 -11.89 -11.32
CA ARG A 115 19.61 -10.63 -10.60
C ARG A 115 19.99 -9.47 -11.50
N ILE A 116 19.22 -8.38 -11.43
CA ILE A 116 19.60 -7.09 -12.01
C ILE A 116 19.84 -6.08 -10.91
N THR A 117 20.88 -5.28 -11.07
CA THR A 117 21.26 -4.20 -10.16
C THR A 117 21.49 -2.90 -10.93
N GLY A 118 21.62 -1.78 -10.22
CA GLY A 118 21.92 -0.47 -10.77
C GLY A 118 21.39 0.65 -9.88
N GLU A 119 21.43 1.87 -10.39
CA GLU A 119 20.91 3.08 -9.73
C GLU A 119 20.16 3.93 -10.75
N VAL A 120 18.89 4.23 -10.46
CA VAL A 120 18.12 5.19 -11.26
C VAL A 120 18.41 6.59 -10.75
N VAL A 121 19.04 7.40 -11.59
CA VAL A 121 19.29 8.83 -11.35
C VAL A 121 17.97 9.57 -11.60
N PRO A 122 17.46 10.34 -10.64
CA PRO A 122 16.22 11.10 -10.81
C PRO A 122 16.30 12.05 -12.00
N LEU A 123 15.21 12.16 -12.73
CA LEU A 123 15.08 13.23 -13.72
C LEU A 123 15.04 14.58 -13.00
N GLU A 124 15.94 15.48 -13.33
CA GLU A 124 15.84 16.88 -12.90
C GLU A 124 14.60 17.52 -13.55
N ARG A 125 13.49 17.49 -12.85
CA ARG A 125 12.25 18.15 -13.30
C ARG A 125 12.40 19.65 -13.11
N HIS A 126 11.99 20.40 -14.13
CA HIS A 126 11.88 21.86 -13.98
C HIS A 126 11.06 22.17 -12.71
N PRO A 127 11.48 23.11 -11.87
CA PRO A 127 10.81 23.39 -10.59
C PRO A 127 9.29 23.53 -10.70
N VAL A 128 8.78 24.10 -11.79
CA VAL A 128 7.33 24.25 -12.06
C VAL A 128 6.62 22.89 -12.24
N GLU A 129 7.28 21.87 -12.77
CA GLU A 129 6.71 20.52 -12.94
C GLU A 129 6.69 19.72 -11.63
N ALA A 130 7.67 19.96 -10.75
CA ALA A 130 7.73 19.36 -9.43
C ALA A 130 6.69 19.97 -8.46
N PHE A 131 6.24 21.21 -8.71
CA PHE A 131 5.32 21.95 -7.88
C PHE A 131 3.99 22.15 -8.61
N ARG A 132 3.15 21.13 -8.62
CA ARG A 132 1.92 21.06 -9.44
C ARG A 132 0.76 21.90 -8.91
N HIS A 133 0.74 22.18 -7.60
CA HIS A 133 -0.37 22.86 -6.95
C HIS A 133 -0.10 24.35 -6.85
N THR A 134 -1.04 25.18 -7.31
CA THR A 134 -0.92 26.64 -7.30
C THR A 134 -1.71 27.22 -6.13
N ALA A 135 -1.05 28.05 -5.32
CA ALA A 135 -1.65 28.84 -4.27
C ALA A 135 -1.20 30.30 -4.43
N GLY A 136 -2.00 31.09 -5.17
CA GLY A 136 -1.62 32.46 -5.55
C GLY A 136 -0.35 32.51 -6.38
N THR A 137 0.68 33.24 -5.89
CA THR A 137 1.99 33.34 -6.53
C THR A 137 2.92 32.15 -6.17
N ILE A 138 2.55 31.35 -5.17
CA ILE A 138 3.34 30.21 -4.70
C ILE A 138 2.85 28.92 -5.37
N ARG A 139 3.76 27.99 -5.57
CA ARG A 139 3.47 26.61 -5.95
C ARG A 139 3.88 25.65 -4.85
N LEU A 140 3.10 24.60 -4.66
CA LEU A 140 3.33 23.54 -3.68
C LEU A 140 3.57 22.22 -4.40
N ASN A 141 4.42 21.38 -3.85
CA ASN A 141 4.55 19.99 -4.32
C ASN A 141 3.31 19.17 -3.98
N GLU A 142 2.69 19.44 -2.82
CA GLU A 142 1.50 18.75 -2.32
C GLU A 142 0.55 19.74 -1.64
N MET A 143 -0.77 19.47 -1.74
CA MET A 143 -1.83 20.13 -0.95
C MET A 143 -2.55 19.16 -0.01
N HIS A 144 -2.11 17.92 0.03
CA HIS A 144 -2.60 16.88 0.93
C HIS A 144 -1.42 16.34 1.75
N VAL A 145 -1.49 16.49 3.06
CA VAL A 145 -0.52 15.97 4.03
C VAL A 145 -1.11 14.71 4.66
N ALA A 146 -0.71 13.55 4.17
CA ALA A 146 -1.21 12.26 4.62
C ALA A 146 -0.25 11.64 5.65
N PHE A 147 -0.67 11.58 6.89
CA PHE A 147 0.09 10.92 7.97
C PHE A 147 -0.10 9.40 8.00
N ASP A 148 -0.85 8.84 7.04
CA ASP A 148 -1.16 7.42 6.99
C ASP A 148 -1.65 6.88 8.35
N ARG A 149 -1.03 5.83 8.86
CA ARG A 149 -1.33 5.25 10.17
C ARG A 149 -0.41 5.83 11.24
N MET A 150 -1.00 6.23 12.36
CA MET A 150 -0.29 6.63 13.58
C MET A 150 -0.99 6.11 14.81
N TYR A 151 -0.24 5.97 15.91
CA TYR A 151 -0.82 5.61 17.19
C TYR A 151 -1.33 6.84 17.97
N SER A 152 -2.31 6.60 18.84
CA SER A 152 -3.01 7.66 19.60
C SER A 152 -2.12 8.52 20.52
N TYR A 153 -0.89 8.10 20.76
CA TYR A 153 0.09 8.84 21.58
C TYR A 153 1.16 9.56 20.74
N GLU A 154 1.16 9.39 19.42
CA GLU A 154 2.21 9.91 18.56
C GLU A 154 2.00 11.37 18.15
N LYS A 155 3.12 12.00 17.76
CA LYS A 155 3.18 13.38 17.26
C LYS A 155 4.13 13.48 16.06
N PRO A 156 3.84 12.78 14.95
CA PRO A 156 4.68 12.84 13.77
C PRO A 156 4.66 14.20 13.08
N SER A 157 5.67 14.44 12.26
CA SER A 157 5.75 15.60 11.38
C SER A 157 6.02 15.16 9.97
N LEU A 158 5.37 15.82 9.01
CA LEU A 158 5.64 15.70 7.57
C LEU A 158 6.02 17.07 7.02
N VAL A 159 6.76 17.05 5.92
CA VAL A 159 7.22 18.27 5.25
C VAL A 159 6.69 18.29 3.84
N ILE A 160 6.00 19.36 3.48
CA ILE A 160 5.71 19.73 2.10
C ILE A 160 6.59 20.92 1.69
N THR A 161 6.82 21.09 0.41
CA THR A 161 7.70 22.14 -0.09
C THR A 161 6.92 23.16 -0.89
N ALA A 162 7.17 24.44 -0.61
CA ALA A 162 6.69 25.57 -1.40
C ALA A 162 7.81 26.10 -2.30
N TYR A 163 7.45 26.58 -3.47
CA TYR A 163 8.33 27.26 -4.45
C TYR A 163 7.72 28.58 -4.87
N ASN A 164 8.50 29.62 -4.93
CA ASN A 164 8.07 30.93 -5.41
C ASN A 164 8.60 31.23 -6.84
N PRO A 165 7.81 30.99 -7.89
CA PRO A 165 8.16 31.36 -9.26
C PRO A 165 7.90 32.85 -9.55
N GLY A 166 7.18 33.56 -8.67
CA GLY A 166 6.76 34.95 -8.85
C GLY A 166 7.91 35.96 -8.77
N PRO A 167 7.67 37.20 -9.24
CA PRO A 167 8.68 38.23 -9.20
C PRO A 167 8.98 38.76 -7.80
N ASP A 168 7.99 38.72 -6.92
CA ASP A 168 8.07 39.32 -5.59
C ASP A 168 8.25 38.24 -4.50
N ALA A 169 8.85 38.63 -3.39
CA ALA A 169 8.93 37.76 -2.21
C ALA A 169 7.54 37.47 -1.65
N ALA A 170 7.32 36.24 -1.19
CA ALA A 170 6.06 35.80 -0.60
C ALA A 170 6.27 35.24 0.80
N LYS A 171 5.38 35.60 1.72
CA LYS A 171 5.31 35.07 3.09
C LYS A 171 4.15 34.08 3.17
N ILE A 172 4.41 32.89 3.70
CA ILE A 172 3.37 31.89 3.99
C ILE A 172 3.06 31.95 5.49
N SER A 173 1.76 32.01 5.80
CA SER A 173 1.24 31.93 7.15
C SER A 173 0.02 31.02 7.21
N PHE A 174 -0.34 30.52 8.40
CA PHE A 174 -1.53 29.69 8.60
C PHE A 174 -2.43 30.39 9.63
N ILE A 175 -3.74 30.28 9.41
CA ILE A 175 -4.75 30.87 10.29
C ILE A 175 -5.72 29.77 10.74
N ASP A 176 -6.34 29.99 11.91
CA ASP A 176 -7.38 29.12 12.48
C ASP A 176 -6.97 27.64 12.55
N LEU A 177 -5.70 27.38 12.93
CA LEU A 177 -5.19 26.03 13.07
C LEU A 177 -5.90 25.29 14.19
N PRO A 178 -6.37 24.05 13.95
CA PRO A 178 -6.84 23.17 15.01
C PRO A 178 -5.74 22.96 16.06
N ALA A 179 -6.10 22.87 17.34
CA ALA A 179 -5.14 22.77 18.45
C ALA A 179 -4.16 21.60 18.36
N HIS A 180 -4.53 20.56 17.62
CA HIS A 180 -3.73 19.36 17.38
C HIS A 180 -2.80 19.46 16.15
N ILE A 181 -2.86 20.56 15.38
CA ILE A 181 -1.99 20.78 14.22
C ILE A 181 -1.08 21.97 14.47
N LYS A 182 0.22 21.79 14.26
CA LYS A 182 1.23 22.84 14.27
C LYS A 182 1.91 22.93 12.91
N THR A 183 2.18 24.14 12.44
CA THR A 183 2.90 24.38 11.19
C THR A 183 4.11 25.26 11.43
N GLU A 184 5.20 24.96 10.74
CA GLU A 184 6.44 25.75 10.73
C GLU A 184 6.90 25.96 9.30
N VAL A 185 7.16 27.19 8.88
CA VAL A 185 7.60 27.53 7.52
C VAL A 185 9.04 28.04 7.57
N THR A 186 9.93 27.43 6.80
CA THR A 186 11.35 27.79 6.78
C THR A 186 11.90 27.81 5.34
N PRO A 187 12.40 28.96 4.84
CA PRO A 187 12.35 30.29 5.46
C PRO A 187 10.93 30.86 5.46
N ALA A 188 10.62 31.75 6.41
CA ALA A 188 9.30 32.36 6.52
C ALA A 188 8.93 33.24 5.33
N THR A 189 9.93 33.83 4.65
CA THR A 189 9.78 34.64 3.43
C THR A 189 10.56 33.96 2.31
N ILE A 190 9.91 33.73 1.19
CA ILE A 190 10.42 32.99 0.04
C ILE A 190 10.66 33.98 -1.09
N LYS A 191 11.92 34.24 -1.45
CA LYS A 191 12.26 35.13 -2.59
C LYS A 191 11.96 34.44 -3.92
N LYS A 192 11.97 35.20 -5.00
CA LYS A 192 11.85 34.69 -6.38
C LYS A 192 12.82 33.51 -6.61
N GLY A 193 12.32 32.39 -7.09
CA GLY A 193 13.10 31.20 -7.41
C GLY A 193 13.51 30.35 -6.19
N GLU A 194 13.19 30.79 -4.98
CA GLU A 194 13.52 30.05 -3.76
C GLU A 194 12.41 29.06 -3.36
N LYS A 195 12.80 28.11 -2.50
CA LYS A 195 11.91 27.12 -1.89
C LYS A 195 11.83 27.34 -0.38
N ALA A 196 10.72 26.92 0.21
CA ALA A 196 10.57 26.81 1.66
C ALA A 196 10.00 25.46 2.05
N SER A 197 10.41 24.97 3.20
CA SER A 197 9.82 23.79 3.85
C SER A 197 8.64 24.23 4.71
N ILE A 198 7.52 23.55 4.56
CA ILE A 198 6.35 23.68 5.42
C ILE A 198 6.26 22.38 6.21
N LYS A 199 6.69 22.41 7.46
CA LYS A 199 6.60 21.29 8.38
C LYS A 199 5.22 21.31 9.05
N VAL A 200 4.49 20.24 8.91
CA VAL A 200 3.19 20.03 9.55
C VAL A 200 3.36 18.95 10.61
N THR A 201 3.03 19.26 11.86
CA THR A 201 3.06 18.32 12.99
C THR A 201 1.63 18.02 13.41
N TYR A 202 1.30 16.75 13.55
CA TYR A 202 -0.01 16.27 13.98
C TYR A 202 0.08 15.64 15.38
N ASP A 203 -0.70 16.14 16.33
CA ASP A 203 -0.73 15.66 17.72
C ASP A 203 -1.97 14.77 17.93
N ALA A 204 -1.79 13.44 17.82
CA ALA A 204 -2.87 12.49 17.97
C ALA A 204 -3.49 12.51 19.38
N VAL A 205 -2.69 12.82 20.43
CA VAL A 205 -3.18 12.96 21.80
C VAL A 205 -4.18 14.10 21.90
N ARG A 206 -3.85 15.25 21.32
CA ARG A 206 -4.73 16.43 21.33
C ARG A 206 -5.94 16.28 20.42
N LYS A 207 -5.80 15.55 19.30
CA LYS A 207 -6.93 15.24 18.42
C LYS A 207 -7.97 14.43 19.18
N ASN A 208 -7.54 13.45 19.97
CA ASN A 208 -8.40 12.60 20.81
C ASN A 208 -9.56 11.97 20.02
N GLU A 209 -9.29 11.57 18.79
CA GLU A 209 -10.20 10.85 17.92
C GLU A 209 -9.54 9.56 17.44
N TRP A 210 -10.34 8.66 16.85
CA TRP A 210 -9.91 7.36 16.38
C TRP A 210 -10.32 7.13 14.92
N GLY A 211 -9.63 6.21 14.25
CA GLY A 211 -9.92 5.85 12.88
C GLY A 211 -9.42 6.91 11.90
N PHE A 212 -10.04 6.97 10.71
CA PHE A 212 -9.67 7.93 9.68
C PHE A 212 -10.22 9.32 10.01
N VAL A 213 -9.33 10.29 10.06
CA VAL A 213 -9.63 11.70 10.35
C VAL A 213 -9.15 12.59 9.22
N THR A 214 -9.89 13.66 8.98
CA THR A 214 -9.58 14.68 7.97
C THR A 214 -9.72 16.05 8.58
N ASP A 215 -8.69 16.86 8.47
CA ASP A 215 -8.67 18.26 8.84
C ASP A 215 -8.39 19.13 7.61
N ARG A 216 -8.91 20.33 7.57
CA ARG A 216 -8.59 21.34 6.57
C ARG A 216 -7.98 22.54 7.24
N ILE A 217 -6.76 22.91 6.87
CA ILE A 217 -6.05 24.06 7.39
C ILE A 217 -5.96 25.16 6.33
N SER A 218 -6.07 26.41 6.79
CA SER A 218 -6.08 27.60 5.93
C SER A 218 -4.71 28.22 5.88
N MET A 219 -4.08 28.17 4.70
CA MET A 219 -2.84 28.87 4.38
C MET A 219 -3.17 30.21 3.74
N ILE A 220 -2.50 31.28 4.15
CA ILE A 220 -2.60 32.60 3.57
C ILE A 220 -1.23 33.09 3.09
N LEU A 221 -1.24 34.01 2.13
CA LEU A 221 -0.02 34.63 1.62
C LEU A 221 0.02 36.11 1.99
N ASN A 222 1.21 36.58 2.38
CA ASN A 222 1.49 37.99 2.67
C ASN A 222 0.49 38.61 3.68
N ASP A 223 0.09 37.81 4.69
CA ASP A 223 -0.89 38.16 5.72
C ASP A 223 -2.27 38.58 5.18
N ASN A 224 -2.57 38.28 3.94
CA ASN A 224 -3.86 38.55 3.31
C ASN A 224 -4.92 37.51 3.74
N LYS A 225 -5.75 37.88 4.70
CA LYS A 225 -6.82 37.02 5.23
C LYS A 225 -8.08 36.96 4.35
N THR A 226 -8.15 37.75 3.28
CA THR A 226 -9.33 37.74 2.39
C THR A 226 -9.29 36.59 1.38
N LYS A 227 -8.13 35.94 1.22
CA LYS A 227 -7.94 34.78 0.34
C LYS A 227 -7.08 33.73 1.02
N ASP A 228 -7.69 32.59 1.28
CA ASP A 228 -7.01 31.43 1.85
C ASP A 228 -6.94 30.26 0.86
N TYR A 229 -5.99 29.38 1.11
CA TYR A 229 -5.76 28.17 0.35
C TYR A 229 -5.86 26.97 1.30
N LYS A 230 -6.74 26.01 0.99
CA LYS A 230 -6.99 24.88 1.87
C LYS A 230 -6.00 23.75 1.62
N LEU A 231 -5.25 23.39 2.65
CA LEU A 231 -4.51 22.12 2.69
C LEU A 231 -5.35 21.10 3.43
N THR A 232 -5.41 19.90 2.88
CA THR A 232 -6.06 18.74 3.53
C THR A 232 -5.01 17.99 4.33
N VAL A 233 -5.30 17.69 5.57
CA VAL A 233 -4.46 16.86 6.45
C VAL A 233 -5.26 15.64 6.85
N THR A 234 -4.72 14.44 6.61
CA THR A 234 -5.39 13.19 6.98
C THR A 234 -4.50 12.31 7.83
N ALA A 235 -5.13 11.52 8.69
CA ALA A 235 -4.46 10.50 9.48
C ALA A 235 -5.41 9.33 9.75
N THR A 236 -4.85 8.14 10.02
CA THR A 236 -5.59 7.02 10.60
C THR A 236 -5.03 6.76 11.99
N ILE A 237 -5.81 7.13 13.04
CA ILE A 237 -5.37 7.00 14.42
C ILE A 237 -5.83 5.67 14.97
N GLU A 238 -4.88 4.86 15.47
CA GLU A 238 -5.12 3.51 15.96
C GLU A 238 -4.58 3.32 17.39
N GLU A 239 -5.10 2.32 18.09
CA GLU A 239 -4.58 1.85 19.37
C GLU A 239 -3.36 0.96 19.12
N ASP A 240 -2.30 1.10 19.91
CA ASP A 240 -1.10 0.26 19.83
C ASP A 240 -1.24 -0.96 20.74
N PHE A 241 -1.38 -2.11 20.13
CA PHE A 241 -1.42 -3.40 20.85
C PHE A 241 -0.08 -4.13 20.82
N SER A 242 0.95 -3.57 20.18
CA SER A 242 2.25 -4.24 20.00
C SER A 242 3.01 -4.49 21.30
N GLN A 243 2.70 -3.65 22.31
CA GLN A 243 3.33 -3.73 23.63
C GLN A 243 2.50 -4.56 24.66
N TRP A 244 1.37 -5.12 24.23
CA TRP A 244 0.53 -5.90 25.12
C TRP A 244 1.18 -7.26 25.44
N THR A 245 1.23 -7.57 26.72
CA THR A 245 1.70 -8.88 27.21
C THR A 245 0.71 -9.99 26.82
N THR A 246 1.18 -11.24 26.87
CA THR A 246 0.31 -12.41 26.63
C THR A 246 -0.91 -12.41 27.57
N ALA A 247 -0.73 -12.01 28.84
CA ALA A 247 -1.82 -11.92 29.80
C ALA A 247 -2.85 -10.84 29.44
N GLN A 248 -2.40 -9.68 28.94
CA GLN A 248 -3.30 -8.63 28.44
C GLN A 248 -4.08 -9.08 27.22
N LEU A 249 -3.42 -9.75 26.26
CA LEU A 249 -4.07 -10.29 25.06
C LEU A 249 -5.10 -11.39 25.40
N GLN A 250 -4.81 -12.26 26.38
CA GLN A 250 -5.73 -13.29 26.86
C GLN A 250 -6.96 -12.74 27.61
N ASN A 251 -6.83 -11.55 28.17
CA ASN A 251 -7.90 -10.85 28.87
C ASN A 251 -8.51 -9.70 28.06
N ALA A 252 -8.14 -9.56 26.80
CA ALA A 252 -8.64 -8.53 25.89
C ALA A 252 -10.15 -8.64 25.65
N PRO A 253 -10.81 -7.55 25.24
CA PRO A 253 -12.13 -7.62 24.66
C PRO A 253 -12.08 -8.40 23.34
N SER A 254 -13.20 -8.98 22.95
CA SER A 254 -13.31 -9.70 21.66
C SER A 254 -14.70 -9.48 21.09
N VAL A 255 -14.77 -8.70 20.03
CA VAL A 255 -16.03 -8.35 19.40
C VAL A 255 -16.44 -9.38 18.36
N SER A 256 -17.70 -9.75 18.35
CA SER A 256 -18.36 -10.41 17.22
C SER A 256 -19.61 -9.65 16.81
N VAL A 257 -19.91 -9.73 15.54
CA VAL A 257 -21.08 -9.09 14.92
C VAL A 257 -21.91 -10.21 14.30
N ASP A 258 -23.21 -10.20 14.52
CA ASP A 258 -24.12 -11.22 13.99
C ASP A 258 -24.28 -11.16 12.47
N GLN A 259 -24.10 -9.98 11.87
CA GLN A 259 -24.23 -9.75 10.44
C GLN A 259 -23.11 -8.84 9.94
N GLN A 260 -22.27 -9.32 9.03
CA GLN A 260 -21.29 -8.49 8.32
C GLN A 260 -21.85 -7.84 7.06
N VAL A 261 -22.83 -8.49 6.43
CA VAL A 261 -23.62 -7.96 5.32
C VAL A 261 -25.04 -7.76 5.81
N ILE A 262 -25.49 -6.52 5.75
CA ILE A 262 -26.78 -6.08 6.26
C ILE A 262 -27.70 -5.89 5.06
N GLU A 263 -28.56 -6.86 4.82
CA GLU A 263 -29.52 -6.82 3.70
C GLU A 263 -30.79 -6.12 4.15
N MET A 264 -31.01 -4.89 3.68
CA MET A 264 -32.22 -4.12 3.98
C MET A 264 -33.38 -4.47 3.02
N GLY A 265 -33.11 -5.20 1.92
CA GLY A 265 -34.10 -5.52 0.90
C GLY A 265 -34.61 -4.29 0.16
N ALA A 266 -35.83 -4.39 -0.36
CA ALA A 266 -36.46 -3.27 -1.08
C ALA A 266 -36.87 -2.15 -0.11
N ILE A 267 -36.63 -0.91 -0.54
CA ILE A 267 -36.98 0.33 0.16
C ILE A 267 -37.54 1.27 -0.89
N LYS A 268 -38.64 1.97 -0.61
CA LYS A 268 -39.13 2.99 -1.50
C LYS A 268 -38.26 4.22 -1.47
N LYS A 269 -38.16 4.90 -2.58
CA LYS A 269 -37.50 6.19 -2.69
C LYS A 269 -38.03 7.17 -1.63
N ASP A 270 -37.11 7.99 -1.07
CA ASP A 270 -37.41 9.01 -0.06
C ASP A 270 -37.92 8.44 1.29
N GLU A 271 -37.69 7.16 1.56
CA GLU A 271 -38.01 6.52 2.84
C GLU A 271 -36.74 6.25 3.68
N LYS A 272 -36.95 6.11 4.98
CA LYS A 272 -35.91 5.69 5.94
C LYS A 272 -36.22 4.29 6.46
N LYS A 273 -35.21 3.42 6.44
CA LYS A 273 -35.34 2.07 6.99
C LYS A 273 -34.22 1.80 7.98
N SER A 274 -34.57 1.23 9.12
CA SER A 274 -33.61 0.88 10.17
C SER A 274 -33.54 -0.63 10.35
N VAL A 275 -32.36 -1.10 10.76
CA VAL A 275 -32.11 -2.48 11.12
C VAL A 275 -31.22 -2.50 12.36
N ASN A 276 -31.43 -3.48 13.24
CA ASN A 276 -30.58 -3.70 14.38
C ASN A 276 -29.55 -4.79 14.08
N VAL A 277 -28.32 -4.54 14.49
CA VAL A 277 -27.18 -5.44 14.40
C VAL A 277 -26.68 -5.68 15.81
N LYS A 278 -26.56 -6.95 16.17
CA LYS A 278 -26.12 -7.33 17.52
C LYS A 278 -24.60 -7.40 17.58
N LEU A 279 -24.02 -6.63 18.50
CA LEU A 279 -22.62 -6.68 18.87
C LEU A 279 -22.49 -7.51 20.16
N THR A 280 -21.57 -8.48 20.19
CA THR A 280 -21.31 -9.29 21.37
C THR A 280 -19.84 -9.17 21.76
N ASN A 281 -19.57 -8.91 23.01
CA ASN A 281 -18.21 -8.95 23.57
C ASN A 281 -17.95 -10.35 24.18
N ASN A 282 -17.28 -11.20 23.41
CA ASN A 282 -16.87 -12.55 23.85
C ASN A 282 -15.58 -12.55 24.68
N GLY A 283 -14.97 -11.37 24.89
CA GLY A 283 -13.74 -11.22 25.62
C GLY A 283 -13.95 -11.12 27.14
N LYS A 284 -12.86 -10.90 27.86
CA LYS A 284 -12.84 -10.85 29.31
C LYS A 284 -12.76 -9.42 29.89
N SER A 285 -12.51 -8.43 29.06
CA SER A 285 -12.51 -7.03 29.46
C SER A 285 -13.54 -6.23 28.65
N LYS A 286 -13.80 -5.01 29.08
CA LYS A 286 -14.77 -4.11 28.46
C LYS A 286 -14.38 -3.80 27.02
N LEU A 287 -15.31 -4.05 26.10
CA LEU A 287 -15.21 -3.63 24.70
C LEU A 287 -15.62 -2.17 24.59
N LEU A 288 -14.79 -1.37 23.93
CA LEU A 288 -15.07 0.04 23.62
C LEU A 288 -15.31 0.16 22.11
N ILE A 289 -16.40 0.78 21.71
CA ILE A 289 -16.62 1.24 20.35
C ILE A 289 -16.09 2.66 20.26
N ARG A 290 -14.86 2.80 19.81
CA ARG A 290 -14.10 4.06 19.76
C ARG A 290 -14.70 5.04 18.77
N ARG A 291 -15.13 4.51 17.60
CA ARG A 291 -15.71 5.30 16.53
C ARG A 291 -16.54 4.42 15.60
N VAL A 292 -17.56 5.01 15.02
CA VAL A 292 -18.29 4.42 13.89
C VAL A 292 -18.28 5.42 12.74
N ASP A 293 -17.76 5.00 11.59
CA ASP A 293 -17.72 5.80 10.38
C ASP A 293 -18.67 5.19 9.33
N SER A 294 -19.47 6.02 8.70
CA SER A 294 -20.21 5.66 7.51
C SER A 294 -19.59 6.33 6.29
N ALA A 295 -19.42 5.58 5.21
CA ALA A 295 -18.95 6.11 3.93
C ALA A 295 -19.98 7.01 3.23
N SER A 296 -21.17 7.17 3.80
CA SER A 296 -22.27 7.93 3.23
C SER A 296 -23.03 8.72 4.29
N GLN A 297 -23.37 9.97 4.00
CA GLN A 297 -24.26 10.78 4.85
C GLN A 297 -25.70 10.23 4.92
N LEU A 298 -26.07 9.36 3.98
CA LEU A 298 -27.38 8.70 3.96
C LEU A 298 -27.49 7.54 4.96
N VAL A 299 -26.38 7.19 5.63
CA VAL A 299 -26.36 6.13 6.65
C VAL A 299 -26.01 6.75 7.99
N THR A 300 -26.94 6.64 8.94
CA THR A 300 -26.70 6.98 10.34
C THR A 300 -26.61 5.71 11.18
N VAL A 301 -25.75 5.73 12.17
CA VAL A 301 -25.51 4.59 13.06
C VAL A 301 -25.57 5.05 14.51
N ASP A 302 -26.46 4.43 15.26
CA ASP A 302 -26.52 4.57 16.73
C ASP A 302 -25.91 3.30 17.33
N ALA A 303 -24.73 3.42 17.91
CA ALA A 303 -23.95 2.31 18.44
C ALA A 303 -23.68 2.50 19.95
N PRO A 304 -23.65 1.42 20.73
CA PRO A 304 -23.22 1.50 22.13
C PRO A 304 -21.76 1.95 22.21
N LYS A 305 -21.45 2.80 23.17
CA LYS A 305 -20.06 3.25 23.38
C LYS A 305 -19.19 2.16 24.00
N GLU A 306 -19.80 1.28 24.81
CA GLU A 306 -19.13 0.19 25.53
C GLU A 306 -20.03 -1.02 25.72
N ILE A 307 -19.41 -2.22 25.76
CA ILE A 307 -20.10 -3.49 26.05
C ILE A 307 -19.26 -4.24 27.07
N ASN A 308 -19.87 -4.60 28.20
CA ASN A 308 -19.19 -5.37 29.24
C ASN A 308 -18.78 -6.77 28.77
N ALA A 309 -17.80 -7.38 29.44
CA ALA A 309 -17.35 -8.74 29.15
C ALA A 309 -18.53 -9.74 29.18
N GLY A 310 -18.65 -10.57 28.15
CA GLY A 310 -19.72 -11.56 27.98
C GLY A 310 -21.11 -10.99 27.64
N ALA A 311 -21.25 -9.68 27.54
CA ALA A 311 -22.52 -9.02 27.23
C ALA A 311 -22.69 -8.77 25.73
N SER A 312 -23.94 -8.48 25.35
CA SER A 312 -24.30 -8.04 24.00
C SER A 312 -25.07 -6.72 24.07
N ALA A 313 -25.01 -5.96 23.00
CA ALA A 313 -25.80 -4.76 22.81
C ALA A 313 -26.21 -4.62 21.34
N GLU A 314 -27.26 -3.89 21.07
CA GLU A 314 -27.72 -3.59 19.72
C GLU A 314 -27.15 -2.29 19.21
N MET A 315 -26.82 -2.28 17.92
CA MET A 315 -26.46 -1.11 17.14
C MET A 315 -27.54 -0.93 16.08
N THR A 316 -28.14 0.25 16.02
CA THR A 316 -29.18 0.59 15.03
C THR A 316 -28.55 1.30 13.85
N ILE A 317 -28.77 0.75 12.64
CA ILE A 317 -28.30 1.34 11.39
C ILE A 317 -29.54 1.79 10.62
N THR A 318 -29.57 3.07 10.25
CA THR A 318 -30.65 3.70 9.46
C THR A 318 -30.12 4.13 8.13
N PHE A 319 -30.73 3.67 7.06
CA PHE A 319 -30.47 4.15 5.69
C PHE A 319 -31.60 5.08 5.25
N ASP A 320 -31.22 6.23 4.72
CA ASP A 320 -32.08 7.24 4.11
C ASP A 320 -31.97 7.10 2.59
N SER A 321 -33.06 6.73 1.93
CA SER A 321 -33.08 6.51 0.48
C SER A 321 -33.36 7.78 -0.33
N THR A 322 -33.35 8.94 0.30
CA THR A 322 -33.57 10.23 -0.37
C THR A 322 -32.70 10.39 -1.61
N ASP A 323 -33.32 10.70 -2.75
CA ASP A 323 -32.64 10.87 -4.05
C ASP A 323 -31.82 9.64 -4.53
N GLN A 324 -32.12 8.45 -4.01
CA GLN A 324 -31.48 7.20 -4.45
C GLN A 324 -32.44 6.38 -5.30
N ILE A 325 -31.91 5.56 -6.23
CA ILE A 325 -32.63 4.55 -7.03
C ILE A 325 -31.70 3.36 -7.27
N GLY A 326 -32.29 2.15 -7.33
CA GLY A 326 -31.59 0.91 -7.64
C GLY A 326 -30.71 0.39 -6.51
N GLU A 327 -29.79 -0.51 -6.83
CA GLU A 327 -28.94 -1.18 -5.86
C GLU A 327 -27.98 -0.21 -5.14
N GLN A 328 -28.03 -0.23 -3.83
CA GLN A 328 -27.18 0.58 -2.96
C GLN A 328 -26.25 -0.34 -2.15
N SER A 329 -24.98 0.07 -2.06
CA SER A 329 -23.99 -0.60 -1.21
C SER A 329 -23.18 0.46 -0.47
N LYS A 330 -23.25 0.44 0.86
CA LYS A 330 -22.56 1.43 1.72
C LYS A 330 -21.71 0.69 2.76
N ALA A 331 -20.50 1.17 2.99
CA ALA A 331 -19.62 0.63 4.02
C ALA A 331 -19.81 1.37 5.35
N ILE A 332 -19.81 0.62 6.44
CA ILE A 332 -19.82 1.11 7.82
C ILE A 332 -18.61 0.51 8.50
N THR A 333 -17.78 1.34 9.12
CA THR A 333 -16.56 0.90 9.81
C THR A 333 -16.68 1.19 11.30
N LEU A 334 -16.49 0.17 12.12
CA LEU A 334 -16.36 0.30 13.57
C LEU A 334 -14.87 0.26 13.92
N VAL A 335 -14.43 1.17 14.79
CA VAL A 335 -13.11 1.17 15.41
C VAL A 335 -13.29 0.76 16.87
N THR A 336 -12.57 -0.26 17.30
CA THR A 336 -12.71 -0.88 18.62
C THR A 336 -11.38 -1.01 19.35
N ASN A 337 -11.41 -1.37 20.63
CA ASN A 337 -10.23 -1.76 21.40
C ASN A 337 -9.98 -3.28 21.43
N ASP A 338 -10.58 -4.05 20.51
CA ASP A 338 -10.26 -5.47 20.32
C ASP A 338 -8.95 -5.61 19.52
N PRO A 339 -7.88 -6.20 20.08
CA PRO A 339 -6.59 -6.33 19.37
C PRO A 339 -6.65 -7.13 18.08
N LYS A 340 -7.64 -8.06 17.98
CA LYS A 340 -7.82 -8.90 16.79
C LYS A 340 -8.74 -8.28 15.75
N ASN A 341 -9.66 -7.42 16.20
CA ASN A 341 -10.68 -6.78 15.38
C ASN A 341 -10.76 -5.29 15.71
N ALA A 342 -9.60 -4.61 15.75
CA ALA A 342 -9.54 -3.18 16.02
C ALA A 342 -10.35 -2.35 15.01
N ARG A 343 -10.58 -2.92 13.82
CA ARG A 343 -11.37 -2.33 12.76
C ARG A 343 -12.26 -3.38 12.09
N ILE A 344 -13.57 -3.15 12.09
CA ILE A 344 -14.56 -4.03 11.47
C ILE A 344 -15.31 -3.24 10.41
N THR A 345 -15.39 -3.79 9.20
CA THR A 345 -16.20 -3.19 8.14
C THR A 345 -17.45 -4.03 7.90
N LEU A 346 -18.60 -3.38 8.04
CA LEU A 346 -19.89 -3.93 7.68
C LEU A 346 -20.32 -3.36 6.34
N ARG A 347 -21.13 -4.10 5.60
CA ARG A 347 -21.66 -3.70 4.30
C ARG A 347 -23.16 -3.68 4.33
N LEU A 348 -23.74 -2.51 4.25
CA LEU A 348 -25.18 -2.34 4.04
C LEU A 348 -25.48 -2.47 2.56
N LYS A 349 -26.56 -3.22 2.24
CA LYS A 349 -27.13 -3.35 0.90
C LYS A 349 -28.63 -3.08 0.95
N ALA A 350 -29.12 -2.37 -0.04
CA ALA A 350 -30.53 -2.08 -0.24
C ALA A 350 -30.84 -1.96 -1.73
N ASP A 351 -32.07 -2.22 -2.12
CA ASP A 351 -32.59 -1.95 -3.46
C ASP A 351 -33.68 -0.91 -3.37
N VAL A 352 -33.43 0.28 -3.93
CA VAL A 352 -34.36 1.43 -3.84
C VAL A 352 -35.25 1.44 -5.08
N THR A 353 -36.55 1.24 -4.84
CA THR A 353 -37.58 1.25 -5.86
C THR A 353 -38.33 2.61 -5.91
N GLU A 354 -39.02 2.89 -7.01
CA GLU A 354 -39.84 4.10 -7.14
C GLU A 354 -40.99 4.15 -6.12
#